data_f6cccb0d6263e2629945f498dc69a0e7
#
_entry.id   f6cccb0d6263e2629945f498dc69a0e7
#
_cell.length_a   1.000
_cell.length_b   1.000
_cell.length_c   1.000
_cell.angle_alpha   90.00
_cell.angle_beta   90.00
_cell.angle_gamma   90.00
#
_symmetry.space_group_name_H-M   'P 1'
#
loop_
_entity.id
_entity.type
_entity.pdbx_description
1 polymer ?
#
loop_
_entity_poly.entity_id
_entity_poly.type
_entity_poly.pdbx_seq_one_letter_code
_entity_poly.pdbx_strand_id
1 'polypeptide(L)'
;MKITLMVGLAVIAIGSTAPAFAVDGFFDRLGDRVNSRLDARGDRINERLDARGDRINERLDARGDRINERLDAKGERINERFDVLADKARAEGKTKLADRLDRRGDRVENHLDKKGDRIEARLDQRGNRIENHLDRRGDRIERRFDLWGDHINHRLDRVGRHFPRG
;
A
#
# COMPACT_ATOMS: atom_id res chain seq x y z
N MET A 1 -10.79 -22.49 -3.47
CA MET A 1 -10.44 -23.40 -2.37
C MET A 1 -11.35 -23.07 -1.20
N LYS A 2 -12.30 -23.94 -0.89
CA LYS A 2 -13.24 -23.73 0.23
C LYS A 2 -12.56 -24.23 1.50
N ILE A 3 -12.16 -23.33 2.39
CA ILE A 3 -11.66 -23.70 3.71
C ILE A 3 -12.88 -23.87 4.62
N THR A 4 -13.27 -25.11 4.81
CA THR A 4 -14.32 -25.47 5.78
C THR A 4 -13.66 -25.52 7.15
N LEU A 5 -13.85 -24.46 7.95
CA LEU A 5 -13.39 -24.41 9.34
C LEU A 5 -14.39 -25.24 10.17
N MET A 6 -14.07 -26.52 10.42
CA MET A 6 -14.78 -27.32 11.41
C MET A 6 -14.39 -26.84 12.80
N VAL A 7 -15.27 -26.06 13.43
CA VAL A 7 -15.19 -25.79 14.87
C VAL A 7 -15.79 -27.01 15.58
N GLY A 8 -14.92 -27.91 16.02
CA GLY A 8 -15.32 -29.04 16.86
C GLY A 8 -15.81 -28.55 18.22
N LEU A 9 -17.11 -28.67 18.47
CA LEU A 9 -17.72 -28.38 19.75
C LEU A 9 -17.48 -29.59 20.66
N ALA A 10 -16.42 -29.58 21.46
CA ALA A 10 -16.22 -30.57 22.53
C ALA A 10 -17.18 -30.23 23.67
N VAL A 11 -18.28 -30.98 23.78
CA VAL A 11 -19.14 -30.93 24.96
C VAL A 11 -18.52 -31.79 26.04
N ILE A 12 -17.83 -31.18 26.97
CA ILE A 12 -17.41 -31.86 28.21
C ILE A 12 -18.56 -31.76 29.20
N ALA A 13 -19.27 -32.86 29.38
CA ALA A 13 -20.25 -33.02 30.45
C ALA A 13 -19.50 -33.21 31.78
N ILE A 14 -19.27 -32.14 32.50
CA ILE A 14 -18.82 -32.18 33.90
C ILE A 14 -20.04 -31.94 34.77
N GLY A 15 -20.54 -33.01 35.36
CA GLY A 15 -21.57 -32.95 36.40
C GLY A 15 -20.98 -32.32 37.68
N SER A 16 -21.12 -31.02 37.79
CA SER A 16 -20.99 -30.29 39.05
C SER A 16 -21.95 -29.09 38.97
N THR A 17 -22.76 -28.89 39.98
CA THR A 17 -23.68 -27.78 40.13
C THR A 17 -22.92 -26.46 40.25
N ALA A 18 -22.40 -25.99 39.11
CA ALA A 18 -21.87 -24.63 39.04
C ALA A 18 -23.04 -23.63 39.10
N PRO A 19 -22.98 -22.57 39.90
CA PRO A 19 -24.05 -21.61 40.01
C PRO A 19 -24.31 -20.98 38.65
N ALA A 20 -25.59 -20.87 38.24
CA ALA A 20 -26.03 -20.38 36.93
C ALA A 20 -25.41 -19.00 36.52
N PHE A 21 -25.03 -18.21 37.46
CA PHE A 21 -24.28 -16.95 37.27
C PHE A 21 -22.91 -17.09 36.61
N ALA A 22 -22.29 -18.30 36.67
CA ALA A 22 -21.00 -18.56 36.07
C ALA A 22 -21.07 -18.80 34.55
N VAL A 23 -22.24 -19.22 34.03
CA VAL A 23 -22.42 -19.56 32.63
C VAL A 23 -22.63 -18.32 31.77
N ASP A 24 -23.43 -17.35 32.22
CA ASP A 24 -23.72 -16.12 31.52
C ASP A 24 -22.42 -15.31 31.31
N GLY A 25 -21.64 -15.06 32.36
CA GLY A 25 -20.36 -14.38 32.25
C GLY A 25 -19.25 -15.19 31.54
N PHE A 26 -19.49 -16.50 31.27
CA PHE A 26 -18.55 -17.29 30.47
C PHE A 26 -18.72 -17.02 28.98
N PHE A 27 -19.94 -16.97 28.48
CA PHE A 27 -20.24 -16.72 27.06
C PHE A 27 -19.88 -15.27 26.68
N ASP A 28 -20.16 -14.29 27.54
CA ASP A 28 -19.77 -12.91 27.34
C ASP A 28 -18.24 -12.78 27.21
N ARG A 29 -17.50 -13.34 28.18
CA ARG A 29 -16.03 -13.34 28.14
C ARG A 29 -15.45 -14.12 26.97
N LEU A 30 -16.15 -15.12 26.47
CA LEU A 30 -15.73 -15.85 25.27
C LEU A 30 -15.95 -15.00 24.02
N GLY A 31 -17.10 -14.35 23.92
CA GLY A 31 -17.44 -13.41 22.87
C GLY A 31 -16.41 -12.29 22.76
N ASP A 32 -16.15 -11.60 23.86
CA ASP A 32 -15.15 -10.53 23.95
C ASP A 32 -13.76 -10.96 23.52
N ARG A 33 -13.33 -12.19 23.94
CA ARG A 33 -12.02 -12.72 23.51
C ARG A 33 -11.95 -13.01 22.03
N VAL A 34 -13.03 -13.53 21.47
CA VAL A 34 -13.10 -13.83 20.03
C VAL A 34 -13.09 -12.53 19.26
N ASN A 35 -13.93 -11.56 19.67
CA ASN A 35 -13.98 -10.25 19.07
C ASN A 35 -12.59 -9.58 19.07
N SER A 36 -11.98 -9.43 20.24
CA SER A 36 -10.65 -8.82 20.38
C SER A 36 -9.55 -9.51 19.55
N ARG A 37 -9.68 -10.82 19.31
CA ARG A 37 -8.74 -11.54 18.45
C ARG A 37 -8.98 -11.29 16.97
N LEU A 38 -10.23 -11.13 16.57
CA LEU A 38 -10.60 -10.83 15.19
C LEU A 38 -10.19 -9.40 14.85
N ASP A 39 -10.48 -8.43 15.73
CA ASP A 39 -10.09 -7.04 15.59
C ASP A 39 -8.56 -6.94 15.45
N ALA A 40 -7.82 -7.47 16.42
CA ALA A 40 -6.36 -7.50 16.38
C ALA A 40 -5.77 -8.27 15.16
N ARG A 41 -6.55 -9.11 14.51
CA ARG A 41 -6.15 -9.75 13.26
C ARG A 41 -6.45 -8.88 12.05
N GLY A 42 -7.56 -8.18 12.06
CA GLY A 42 -7.95 -7.16 11.08
C GLY A 42 -6.88 -6.08 11.01
N ASP A 43 -6.62 -5.44 12.15
CA ASP A 43 -5.61 -4.39 12.33
C ASP A 43 -4.25 -4.81 11.77
N ARG A 44 -3.77 -5.99 12.17
CA ARG A 44 -2.45 -6.49 11.69
C ARG A 44 -2.39 -6.75 10.20
N ILE A 45 -3.51 -7.09 9.57
CA ILE A 45 -3.56 -7.26 8.13
C ILE A 45 -3.58 -5.90 7.45
N ASN A 46 -4.37 -4.96 7.99
CA ASN A 46 -4.44 -3.59 7.51
C ASN A 46 -3.05 -2.94 7.55
N GLU A 47 -2.41 -2.87 8.72
CA GLU A 47 -1.05 -2.35 8.91
C GLU A 47 0.00 -2.95 7.96
N ARG A 48 -0.14 -4.26 7.65
CA ARG A 48 0.78 -4.92 6.69
C ARG A 48 0.52 -4.50 5.25
N LEU A 49 -0.72 -4.25 4.90
CA LEU A 49 -1.09 -3.81 3.55
C LEU A 49 -0.66 -2.37 3.34
N ASP A 50 -0.90 -1.50 4.33
CA ASP A 50 -0.47 -0.11 4.34
C ASP A 50 1.06 -0.02 4.21
N ALA A 51 1.79 -0.64 5.12
CA ALA A 51 3.26 -0.71 5.06
C ALA A 51 3.81 -1.36 3.77
N ARG A 52 3.01 -2.13 3.06
CA ARG A 52 3.38 -2.66 1.74
C ARG A 52 3.11 -1.64 0.64
N GLY A 53 2.03 -0.90 0.75
CA GLY A 53 1.66 0.20 -0.12
C GLY A 53 2.77 1.25 -0.13
N ASP A 54 3.08 1.76 1.05
CA ASP A 54 4.13 2.76 1.29
C ASP A 54 5.46 2.34 0.67
N ARG A 55 5.92 1.12 0.96
CA ARG A 55 7.18 0.61 0.41
C ARG A 55 7.20 0.45 -1.10
N ILE A 56 6.06 0.20 -1.72
CA ILE A 56 5.96 0.15 -3.18
C ILE A 56 5.99 1.56 -3.74
N ASN A 57 5.27 2.49 -3.12
CA ASN A 57 5.24 3.89 -3.49
C ASN A 57 6.65 4.49 -3.44
N GLU A 58 7.32 4.43 -2.28
CA GLU A 58 8.70 4.90 -2.08
C GLU A 58 9.70 4.34 -3.11
N ARG A 59 9.53 3.05 -3.49
CA ARG A 59 10.39 2.43 -4.51
C ARG A 59 10.14 2.94 -5.92
N LEU A 60 8.90 3.26 -6.22
CA LEU A 60 8.53 3.79 -7.52
C LEU A 60 8.99 5.24 -7.65
N ASP A 61 8.81 6.05 -6.59
CA ASP A 61 9.28 7.42 -6.50
C ASP A 61 10.81 7.47 -6.66
N ALA A 62 11.54 6.76 -5.81
CA ALA A 62 13.00 6.66 -5.93
C ALA A 62 13.50 6.08 -7.26
N ARG A 63 12.67 5.37 -8.00
CA ARG A 63 12.98 4.93 -9.36
C ARG A 63 12.72 6.02 -10.37
N GLY A 64 11.67 6.79 -10.19
CA GLY A 64 11.33 7.97 -10.97
C GLY A 64 12.46 8.97 -10.95
N ASP A 65 12.84 9.40 -9.74
CA ASP A 65 13.93 10.34 -9.47
C ASP A 65 15.22 9.91 -10.17
N ARG A 66 15.62 8.66 -9.98
CA ARG A 66 16.86 8.14 -10.61
C ARG A 66 16.82 8.08 -12.13
N ILE A 67 15.65 7.93 -12.72
CA ILE A 67 15.50 7.96 -14.17
C ILE A 67 15.55 9.39 -14.64
N ASN A 68 14.89 10.30 -13.94
CA ASN A 68 14.90 11.73 -14.21
C ASN A 68 16.33 12.27 -14.17
N GLU A 69 17.05 12.15 -13.06
CA GLU A 69 18.44 12.54 -12.88
C GLU A 69 19.38 12.01 -13.98
N ARG A 70 19.14 10.76 -14.43
CA ARG A 70 19.96 10.18 -15.52
C ARG A 70 19.66 10.79 -16.88
N LEU A 71 18.42 11.16 -17.12
CA LEU A 71 18.04 11.79 -18.38
C LEU A 71 18.53 13.22 -18.43
N ASP A 72 18.44 13.96 -17.31
CA ASP A 72 18.95 15.30 -17.15
C ASP A 72 20.46 15.33 -17.38
N ALA A 73 21.22 14.55 -16.62
CA ALA A 73 22.67 14.42 -16.80
C ALA A 73 23.09 13.92 -18.20
N LYS A 74 22.20 13.25 -18.92
CA LYS A 74 22.43 12.88 -20.31
C LYS A 74 22.15 14.03 -21.25
N GLY A 75 21.12 14.80 -20.96
CA GLY A 75 20.76 16.02 -21.68
C GLY A 75 21.90 17.03 -21.64
N GLU A 76 22.33 17.37 -20.43
CA GLU A 76 23.46 18.26 -20.17
C GLU A 76 24.72 17.86 -20.95
N ARG A 77 25.12 16.57 -20.83
CA ARG A 77 26.33 16.08 -21.55
C ARG A 77 26.21 16.11 -23.06
N ILE A 78 25.01 16.01 -23.58
CA ILE A 78 24.78 16.14 -25.02
C ILE A 78 24.84 17.61 -25.41
N ASN A 79 24.22 18.49 -24.61
CA ASN A 79 24.25 19.93 -24.82
C ASN A 79 25.68 20.45 -24.80
N GLU A 80 26.49 20.14 -23.80
CA GLU A 80 27.93 20.51 -23.70
C GLU A 80 28.71 20.11 -24.94
N ARG A 81 28.41 18.94 -25.54
CA ARG A 81 29.08 18.51 -26.79
C ARG A 81 28.68 19.39 -27.99
N PHE A 82 27.41 19.80 -28.04
CA PHE A 82 26.97 20.73 -29.08
C PHE A 82 27.59 22.09 -28.90
N ASP A 83 27.76 22.59 -27.66
CA ASP A 83 28.39 23.85 -27.33
C ASP A 83 29.86 23.85 -27.79
N VAL A 84 30.62 22.79 -27.50
CA VAL A 84 32.00 22.65 -27.97
C VAL A 84 32.07 22.64 -29.50
N LEU A 85 31.11 22.05 -30.20
CA LEU A 85 31.06 22.06 -31.67
C LEU A 85 30.65 23.43 -32.20
N ALA A 86 29.76 24.11 -31.50
CA ALA A 86 29.34 25.49 -31.83
C ALA A 86 30.50 26.50 -31.69
N ASP A 87 31.29 26.36 -30.62
CA ASP A 87 32.46 27.18 -30.38
C ASP A 87 33.52 27.01 -31.49
N LYS A 88 33.77 25.78 -31.91
CA LYS A 88 34.63 25.50 -33.06
C LYS A 88 34.11 26.16 -34.34
N ALA A 89 32.80 26.06 -34.57
CA ALA A 89 32.19 26.67 -35.75
C ALA A 89 32.27 28.21 -35.70
N ARG A 90 32.16 28.82 -34.50
CA ARG A 90 32.37 30.27 -34.30
C ARG A 90 33.80 30.66 -34.59
N ALA A 91 34.79 29.89 -34.11
CA ALA A 91 36.19 30.12 -34.39
C ALA A 91 36.57 30.08 -35.89
N GLU A 92 35.81 29.24 -36.65
CA GLU A 92 35.94 29.14 -38.10
C GLU A 92 35.09 30.19 -38.87
N GLY A 93 34.45 31.13 -38.18
CA GLY A 93 33.59 32.15 -38.79
C GLY A 93 32.23 31.64 -39.24
N LYS A 94 31.84 30.40 -38.91
CA LYS A 94 30.60 29.75 -39.34
C LYS A 94 29.46 29.99 -38.33
N THR A 95 29.12 31.25 -38.08
CA THR A 95 28.16 31.66 -37.04
C THR A 95 26.80 31.00 -37.19
N LYS A 96 26.25 30.92 -38.40
CA LYS A 96 24.94 30.23 -38.63
C LYS A 96 24.95 28.75 -38.30
N LEU A 97 26.12 28.10 -38.41
CA LEU A 97 26.25 26.69 -38.00
C LEU A 97 26.29 26.58 -36.49
N ALA A 98 27.07 27.45 -35.85
CA ALA A 98 27.12 27.54 -34.38
C ALA A 98 25.73 27.68 -33.76
N ASP A 99 24.96 28.67 -34.21
CA ASP A 99 23.58 28.89 -33.73
C ASP A 99 22.62 27.69 -33.96
N ARG A 100 22.89 26.89 -35.00
CA ARG A 100 22.10 25.64 -35.21
C ARG A 100 22.52 24.55 -34.25
N LEU A 101 23.78 24.44 -33.92
CA LEU A 101 24.32 23.46 -32.98
C LEU A 101 23.82 23.77 -31.57
N ASP A 102 23.94 25.03 -31.12
CA ASP A 102 23.39 25.43 -29.81
C ASP A 102 21.90 25.10 -29.69
N ARG A 103 21.08 25.58 -30.64
CA ARG A 103 19.65 25.24 -30.63
C ARG A 103 19.35 23.76 -30.73
N ARG A 104 20.27 22.92 -31.22
CA ARG A 104 20.10 21.48 -31.25
C ARG A 104 20.42 20.85 -29.92
N GLY A 105 21.45 21.33 -29.25
CA GLY A 105 21.80 20.95 -27.87
C GLY A 105 20.65 21.23 -26.92
N ASP A 106 20.20 22.50 -26.86
CA ASP A 106 19.06 22.93 -26.04
C ASP A 106 17.79 22.07 -26.27
N ARG A 107 17.51 21.76 -27.54
CA ARG A 107 16.32 20.93 -27.85
C ARG A 107 16.45 19.50 -27.37
N VAL A 108 17.62 18.91 -27.40
CA VAL A 108 17.85 17.55 -26.91
C VAL A 108 17.76 17.52 -25.40
N GLU A 109 18.40 18.47 -24.72
CA GLU A 109 18.34 18.63 -23.28
C GLU A 109 16.89 18.77 -22.82
N ASN A 110 16.19 19.79 -23.27
CA ASN A 110 14.76 20.00 -22.97
C ASN A 110 13.84 18.82 -23.30
N HIS A 111 14.22 18.01 -24.29
CA HIS A 111 13.45 16.80 -24.63
C HIS A 111 13.67 15.69 -23.61
N LEU A 112 14.89 15.52 -23.12
CA LEU A 112 15.26 14.51 -22.13
C LEU A 112 14.68 14.86 -20.76
N ASP A 113 14.78 16.13 -20.33
CA ASP A 113 14.18 16.64 -19.10
C ASP A 113 12.68 16.34 -19.08
N LYS A 114 11.95 16.82 -20.08
CA LYS A 114 10.51 16.55 -20.21
C LYS A 114 10.17 15.06 -20.28
N LYS A 115 11.10 14.24 -20.72
CA LYS A 115 10.90 12.79 -20.74
C LYS A 115 11.11 12.20 -19.35
N GLY A 116 12.08 12.70 -18.61
CA GLY A 116 12.35 12.37 -17.22
C GLY A 116 11.12 12.67 -16.35
N ASP A 117 10.67 13.92 -16.35
CA ASP A 117 9.50 14.41 -15.64
C ASP A 117 8.25 13.55 -15.87
N ARG A 118 8.03 13.18 -17.15
CA ARG A 118 6.87 12.34 -17.48
C ARG A 118 6.97 10.92 -16.96
N ILE A 119 8.17 10.36 -16.87
CA ILE A 119 8.38 9.01 -16.34
C ILE A 119 8.20 9.04 -14.85
N GLU A 120 8.80 10.02 -14.18
CA GLU A 120 8.66 10.28 -12.75
C GLU A 120 7.18 10.38 -12.37
N ALA A 121 6.47 11.37 -12.95
CA ALA A 121 5.04 11.56 -12.69
C ALA A 121 4.16 10.32 -12.95
N ARG A 122 4.54 9.44 -13.90
CA ARG A 122 3.83 8.18 -14.13
C ARG A 122 4.10 7.14 -13.05
N LEU A 123 5.32 7.11 -12.53
CA LEU A 123 5.70 6.19 -11.47
C LEU A 123 5.04 6.59 -10.15
N ASP A 124 5.03 7.88 -9.81
CA ASP A 124 4.32 8.45 -8.67
C ASP A 124 2.83 8.11 -8.70
N GLN A 125 2.18 8.42 -9.85
CA GLN A 125 0.78 8.08 -10.02
C GLN A 125 0.50 6.58 -9.88
N ARG A 126 1.46 5.74 -10.28
CA ARG A 126 1.33 4.29 -10.13
C ARG A 126 1.52 3.86 -8.69
N GLY A 127 2.47 4.45 -7.99
CA GLY A 127 2.71 4.26 -6.57
C GLY A 127 1.46 4.57 -5.76
N ASN A 128 0.96 5.79 -5.89
CA ASN A 128 -0.25 6.28 -5.24
C ASN A 128 -1.50 5.42 -5.50
N ARG A 129 -1.63 4.88 -6.73
CA ARG A 129 -2.75 3.96 -7.04
C ARG A 129 -2.64 2.62 -6.34
N ILE A 130 -1.42 2.09 -6.22
CA ILE A 130 -1.18 0.81 -5.55
C ILE A 130 -1.40 0.96 -4.05
N GLU A 131 -0.84 2.00 -3.45
CA GLU A 131 -1.03 2.38 -2.05
C GLU A 131 -2.51 2.48 -1.73
N ASN A 132 -3.24 3.38 -2.36
CA ASN A 132 -4.69 3.54 -2.21
C ASN A 132 -5.52 2.26 -2.44
N HIS A 133 -5.02 1.33 -3.26
CA HIS A 133 -5.69 0.05 -3.48
C HIS A 133 -5.48 -0.91 -2.30
N LEU A 134 -4.28 -0.91 -1.74
CA LEU A 134 -3.93 -1.75 -0.60
C LEU A 134 -4.62 -1.27 0.67
N ASP A 135 -4.66 0.04 0.93
CA ASP A 135 -5.37 0.67 2.03
C ASP A 135 -6.86 0.29 2.02
N ARG A 136 -7.55 0.54 0.88
CA ARG A 136 -8.96 0.14 0.75
C ARG A 136 -9.19 -1.36 0.88
N ARG A 137 -8.18 -2.16 0.61
CA ARG A 137 -8.26 -3.61 0.81
C ARG A 137 -8.09 -3.96 2.28
N GLY A 138 -7.19 -3.29 2.96
CA GLY A 138 -6.97 -3.39 4.40
C GLY A 138 -8.25 -3.06 5.16
N ASP A 139 -8.80 -1.87 4.94
CA ASP A 139 -10.06 -1.40 5.52
C ASP A 139 -11.23 -2.36 5.33
N ARG A 140 -11.32 -2.98 4.14
CA ARG A 140 -12.39 -3.96 3.89
C ARG A 140 -12.20 -5.25 4.64
N ILE A 141 -10.97 -5.66 4.86
CA ILE A 141 -10.65 -6.87 5.63
C ILE A 141 -10.94 -6.61 7.09
N GLU A 142 -10.49 -5.49 7.63
CA GLU A 142 -10.73 -5.04 8.99
C GLU A 142 -12.23 -5.02 9.29
N ARG A 143 -13.00 -4.24 8.54
CA ARG A 143 -14.47 -4.22 8.67
C ARG A 143 -15.16 -5.58 8.60
N ARG A 144 -14.60 -6.55 7.87
CA ARG A 144 -15.14 -7.91 7.86
C ARG A 144 -14.88 -8.67 9.14
N PHE A 145 -13.72 -8.46 9.74
CA PHE A 145 -13.38 -9.07 11.02
C PHE A 145 -14.25 -8.49 12.14
N ASP A 146 -14.45 -7.17 12.15
CA ASP A 146 -15.33 -6.49 13.09
C ASP A 146 -16.76 -7.04 13.01
N LEU A 147 -17.34 -7.09 11.79
CA LEU A 147 -18.67 -7.65 11.59
C LEU A 147 -18.77 -9.13 12.00
N TRP A 148 -17.71 -9.91 11.85
CA TRP A 148 -17.69 -11.29 12.31
C TRP A 148 -17.59 -11.38 13.82
N GLY A 149 -16.79 -10.54 14.43
CA GLY A 149 -16.69 -10.43 15.88
C GLY A 149 -18.03 -10.11 16.51
N ASP A 150 -18.68 -9.07 16.04
CA ASP A 150 -20.02 -8.64 16.46
C ASP A 150 -21.06 -9.77 16.31
N HIS A 151 -21.04 -10.43 15.15
CA HIS A 151 -21.98 -11.52 14.87
C HIS A 151 -21.79 -12.72 15.82
N ILE A 152 -20.54 -13.06 16.12
CA ILE A 152 -20.21 -14.14 17.06
C ILE A 152 -20.63 -13.73 18.47
N ASN A 153 -20.32 -12.50 18.87
CA ASN A 153 -20.69 -11.98 20.18
C ASN A 153 -22.21 -12.01 20.39
N HIS A 154 -22.98 -11.47 19.46
CA HIS A 154 -24.44 -11.53 19.50
C HIS A 154 -25.02 -12.98 19.52
N ARG A 155 -24.34 -13.94 18.89
CA ARG A 155 -24.76 -15.35 18.99
C ARG A 155 -24.49 -15.93 20.36
N LEU A 156 -23.35 -15.67 20.94
CA LEU A 156 -22.96 -16.14 22.27
C LEU A 156 -23.86 -15.54 23.35
N ASP A 157 -24.18 -14.24 23.28
CA ASP A 157 -25.14 -13.56 24.15
C ASP A 157 -26.54 -14.18 24.07
N ARG A 158 -26.96 -14.57 22.86
CA ARG A 158 -28.25 -15.24 22.67
C ARG A 158 -28.28 -16.64 23.31
N VAL A 159 -27.17 -17.36 23.18
CA VAL A 159 -27.04 -18.69 23.81
C VAL A 159 -27.01 -18.52 25.33
N GLY A 160 -26.24 -17.59 25.86
CA GLY A 160 -26.20 -17.30 27.31
C GLY A 160 -27.58 -17.01 27.90
N ARG A 161 -28.42 -16.26 27.19
CA ARG A 161 -29.79 -15.95 27.64
C ARG A 161 -30.76 -17.12 27.66
N HIS A 162 -30.46 -18.22 26.96
CA HIS A 162 -31.32 -19.41 26.92
C HIS A 162 -30.99 -20.45 28.01
N PHE A 163 -29.92 -20.27 28.77
CA PHE A 163 -29.66 -21.09 29.92
C PHE A 163 -30.53 -20.60 31.09
N PRO A 164 -31.40 -21.45 31.65
CA PRO A 164 -32.28 -21.02 32.72
C PRO A 164 -31.50 -20.54 33.92
N ARG A 165 -31.85 -19.37 34.39
CA ARG A 165 -31.37 -18.84 35.68
C ARG A 165 -32.06 -19.72 36.76
N GLY A 166 -31.37 -20.76 37.21
CA GLY A 166 -31.83 -21.58 38.33
C GLY A 166 -31.67 -20.85 39.67
#